data_3a3802e2c6af980c05a3fc2b1213d3a4
#
_entry.id   3a3802e2c6af980c05a3fc2b1213d3a4
#
_cell.length_a   1.000
_cell.length_b   1.000
_cell.length_c   1.000
_cell.angle_alpha   90.00
_cell.angle_beta   90.00
_cell.angle_gamma   90.00
#
_symmetry.space_group_name_H-M   'P 1'
#
loop_
_entity.id
_entity.type
_entity.pdbx_description
1 polymer ?
#
loop_
_entity_poly.entity_id
_entity_poly.type
_entity_poly.pdbx_seq_one_letter_code
_entity_poly.pdbx_strand_id
1 'polypeptide(L)'
;EDKQIFFNDVLNHFNSLDLLVMCPHGEQVREIIGEVLSLEQVAMNSKELSEDPVAQREYKDRYESAKDREFLMLYSLLENPEANDWYRKTVNLEVKNKGSLQNIFSSVLKEVFSSSPIIKNELINRNTPSSQANAARSKLFAALLKDLDKEDLGINKFPAEKSIYRSLLKATGLHLQSKDGKWKLAELSEIKEDNEFNFYPVWKRIDDFIKSTEN
;
A
#
# COMPACT_ATOMS: atom_id res chain seq x y z
N GLU A 1 0.19 30.04 20.87
CA GLU A 1 1.14 29.36 21.80
C GLU A 1 0.79 27.88 21.95
N ASP A 2 -0.47 27.53 22.24
CA ASP A 2 -0.93 26.15 22.46
C ASP A 2 -0.75 25.25 21.23
N LYS A 3 -0.98 25.76 20.00
CA LYS A 3 -0.77 25.00 18.76
C LYS A 3 0.69 24.59 18.56
N GLN A 4 1.64 25.45 18.91
CA GLN A 4 3.07 25.19 18.72
C GLN A 4 3.59 24.17 19.74
N ILE A 5 3.08 24.22 20.97
CA ILE A 5 3.44 23.26 22.03
C ILE A 5 2.91 21.88 21.67
N PHE A 6 1.63 21.78 21.29
CA PHE A 6 1.02 20.54 20.83
C PHE A 6 1.73 19.97 19.59
N PHE A 7 2.07 20.83 18.62
CA PHE A 7 2.77 20.44 17.41
C PHE A 7 4.15 19.84 17.71
N ASN A 8 4.92 20.48 18.61
CA ASN A 8 6.24 20.00 19.01
C ASN A 8 6.16 18.67 19.79
N ASP A 9 5.15 18.51 20.65
CA ASP A 9 4.96 17.29 21.42
C ASP A 9 4.58 16.11 20.51
N VAL A 10 3.65 16.33 19.59
CA VAL A 10 3.25 15.34 18.59
C VAL A 10 4.43 14.95 17.69
N LEU A 11 5.23 15.91 17.23
CA LEU A 11 6.37 15.67 16.35
C LEU A 11 7.47 14.79 16.98
N ASN A 12 7.63 14.84 18.30
CA ASN A 12 8.59 13.99 19.01
C ASN A 12 8.24 12.49 18.95
N HIS A 13 6.97 12.17 18.65
CA HIS A 13 6.47 10.80 18.55
C HIS A 13 6.34 10.31 17.10
N PHE A 14 6.62 11.16 16.12
CA PHE A 14 6.46 10.84 14.69
C PHE A 14 7.65 10.09 14.12
N ASN A 15 7.35 9.02 13.40
CA ASN A 15 8.30 8.31 12.56
C ASN A 15 8.43 8.98 11.17
N SER A 16 9.46 8.60 10.43
CA SER A 16 9.69 9.12 9.06
C SER A 16 8.55 8.83 8.07
N LEU A 17 7.67 7.90 8.44
CA LEU A 17 6.50 7.44 7.67
C LEU A 17 5.27 8.29 7.87
N ASP A 18 5.19 8.99 9.00
CA ASP A 18 3.96 9.60 9.43
C ASP A 18 3.70 10.91 8.68
N LEU A 19 2.46 11.10 8.27
CA LEU A 19 1.93 12.35 7.78
C LEU A 19 0.94 12.89 8.80
N LEU A 20 1.13 14.13 9.22
CA LEU A 20 0.22 14.82 10.11
C LEU A 20 -0.76 15.66 9.30
N VAL A 21 -2.03 15.51 9.58
CA VAL A 21 -3.10 16.33 9.01
C VAL A 21 -3.70 17.18 10.12
N MET A 22 -3.71 18.48 9.92
CA MET A 22 -4.42 19.40 10.79
C MET A 22 -5.71 19.85 10.12
N CYS A 23 -6.83 19.40 10.68
CA CYS A 23 -8.15 19.74 10.19
C CYS A 23 -8.62 21.08 10.80
N PRO A 24 -9.14 22.00 9.99
CA PRO A 24 -9.66 23.29 10.49
C PRO A 24 -10.91 23.11 11.35
N HIS A 25 -11.63 21.98 11.21
CA HIS A 25 -12.85 21.65 11.97
C HIS A 25 -12.60 20.64 13.10
N GLY A 26 -11.45 20.73 13.78
CA GLY A 26 -11.04 19.79 14.82
C GLY A 26 -12.04 19.61 15.97
N GLU A 27 -12.82 20.66 16.34
CA GLU A 27 -13.85 20.55 17.36
C GLU A 27 -15.01 19.66 16.89
N GLN A 28 -15.49 19.84 15.67
CA GLN A 28 -16.57 19.00 15.10
C GLN A 28 -16.14 17.54 14.97
N VAL A 29 -14.89 17.28 14.57
CA VAL A 29 -14.33 15.93 14.52
C VAL A 29 -14.31 15.31 15.92
N ARG A 30 -13.89 16.07 16.94
CA ARG A 30 -13.87 15.62 18.32
C ARG A 30 -15.26 15.27 18.85
N GLU A 31 -16.26 16.12 18.56
CA GLU A 31 -17.65 15.86 18.97
C GLU A 31 -18.20 14.58 18.35
N ILE A 32 -17.99 14.38 17.04
CA ILE A 32 -18.46 13.18 16.32
C ILE A 32 -17.78 11.91 16.86
N ILE A 33 -16.45 11.93 17.01
CA ILE A 33 -15.72 10.81 17.58
C ILE A 33 -16.16 10.56 19.05
N GLY A 34 -16.32 11.62 19.82
CA GLY A 34 -16.81 11.53 21.20
C GLY A 34 -18.20 10.91 21.30
N GLU A 35 -19.12 11.22 20.39
CA GLU A 35 -20.44 10.61 20.33
C GLU A 35 -20.34 9.10 20.04
N VAL A 36 -19.54 8.70 19.05
CA VAL A 36 -19.33 7.27 18.72
C VAL A 36 -18.76 6.52 19.91
N LEU A 37 -17.69 7.02 20.52
CA LEU A 37 -17.07 6.39 21.68
C LEU A 37 -18.03 6.29 22.88
N SER A 38 -18.84 7.32 23.10
CA SER A 38 -19.85 7.31 24.17
C SER A 38 -20.92 6.24 23.94
N LEU A 39 -21.38 6.10 22.69
CA LEU A 39 -22.31 5.05 22.30
C LEU A 39 -21.71 3.64 22.47
N GLU A 40 -20.45 3.45 22.09
CA GLU A 40 -19.74 2.18 22.29
C GLU A 40 -19.62 1.84 23.78
N GLN A 41 -19.33 2.82 24.64
CA GLN A 41 -19.31 2.62 26.08
C GLN A 41 -20.68 2.25 26.66
N VAL A 42 -21.75 2.87 26.17
CA VAL A 42 -23.12 2.53 26.55
C VAL A 42 -23.43 1.07 26.21
N ALA A 43 -23.06 0.61 25.00
CA ALA A 43 -23.26 -0.77 24.59
C ALA A 43 -22.53 -1.78 25.48
N MET A 44 -21.33 -1.43 25.94
CA MET A 44 -20.52 -2.31 26.79
C MET A 44 -21.00 -2.38 28.24
N ASN A 45 -21.59 -1.30 28.75
CA ASN A 45 -21.83 -1.15 30.19
C ASN A 45 -23.32 -1.15 30.59
N SER A 46 -24.26 -0.95 29.65
CA SER A 46 -25.70 -0.90 29.98
C SER A 46 -26.34 -2.28 29.88
N LYS A 47 -26.76 -2.80 31.04
CA LYS A 47 -27.59 -4.01 31.10
C LYS A 47 -29.00 -3.75 30.58
N GLU A 48 -29.52 -2.57 30.81
CA GLU A 48 -30.87 -2.15 30.37
C GLU A 48 -31.00 -2.22 28.84
N LEU A 49 -29.96 -1.85 28.14
CA LEU A 49 -29.89 -1.97 26.68
C LEU A 49 -30.06 -3.41 26.19
N SER A 50 -29.57 -4.40 26.96
CA SER A 50 -29.64 -5.82 26.58
C SER A 50 -31.02 -6.42 26.84
N GLU A 51 -31.88 -5.80 27.69
CA GLU A 51 -33.15 -6.32 28.14
C GLU A 51 -34.35 -5.68 27.41
N ASP A 52 -34.19 -4.47 26.84
CA ASP A 52 -35.24 -3.73 26.16
C ASP A 52 -35.04 -3.70 24.61
N PRO A 53 -35.89 -4.41 23.84
CA PRO A 53 -35.81 -4.41 22.39
C PRO A 53 -36.03 -3.04 21.72
N VAL A 54 -36.78 -2.13 22.35
CA VAL A 54 -37.01 -0.77 21.84
C VAL A 54 -35.72 0.04 21.99
N ALA A 55 -35.14 0.00 23.20
CA ALA A 55 -33.88 0.66 23.47
C ALA A 55 -32.73 0.16 22.56
N GLN A 56 -32.68 -1.15 22.28
CA GLN A 56 -31.72 -1.75 21.35
C GLN A 56 -31.86 -1.19 19.94
N ARG A 57 -33.10 -1.06 19.46
CA ARG A 57 -33.33 -0.53 18.11
C ARG A 57 -32.95 0.95 18.00
N GLU A 58 -33.37 1.77 18.97
CA GLU A 58 -33.01 3.19 19.00
C GLU A 58 -31.48 3.38 19.11
N TYR A 59 -30.82 2.59 19.96
CA TYR A 59 -29.39 2.58 20.08
C TYR A 59 -28.72 2.27 18.73
N LYS A 60 -29.16 1.20 18.05
CA LYS A 60 -28.61 0.77 16.77
C LYS A 60 -28.75 1.85 15.71
N ASP A 61 -29.93 2.44 15.57
CA ASP A 61 -30.19 3.50 14.59
C ASP A 61 -29.32 4.74 14.88
N ARG A 62 -29.17 5.09 16.15
CA ARG A 62 -28.29 6.20 16.56
C ARG A 62 -26.82 5.92 16.33
N TYR A 63 -26.37 4.71 16.65
CA TYR A 63 -24.98 4.29 16.46
C TYR A 63 -24.60 4.26 14.98
N GLU A 64 -25.42 3.67 14.11
CA GLU A 64 -25.21 3.64 12.67
C GLU A 64 -25.16 5.07 12.11
N SER A 65 -26.08 5.95 12.51
CA SER A 65 -26.05 7.35 12.10
C SER A 65 -24.79 8.10 12.57
N ALA A 66 -24.32 7.84 13.78
CA ALA A 66 -23.07 8.44 14.28
C ALA A 66 -21.85 7.93 13.52
N LYS A 67 -21.78 6.62 13.22
CA LYS A 67 -20.72 6.01 12.42
C LYS A 67 -20.69 6.54 10.99
N ASP A 68 -21.84 6.75 10.37
CA ASP A 68 -21.91 7.33 9.03
C ASP A 68 -21.39 8.78 9.02
N ARG A 69 -21.72 9.58 10.03
CA ARG A 69 -21.18 10.95 10.17
C ARG A 69 -19.68 10.95 10.39
N GLU A 70 -19.16 10.06 11.25
CA GLU A 70 -17.74 9.87 11.48
C GLU A 70 -17.01 9.52 10.16
N PHE A 71 -17.54 8.53 9.43
CA PHE A 71 -17.00 8.11 8.15
C PHE A 71 -16.96 9.26 7.13
N LEU A 72 -18.06 9.97 6.95
CA LEU A 72 -18.15 11.10 6.01
C LEU A 72 -17.18 12.23 6.39
N MET A 73 -17.02 12.52 7.68
CA MET A 73 -16.08 13.53 8.14
C MET A 73 -14.63 13.12 7.85
N LEU A 74 -14.24 11.90 8.21
CA LEU A 74 -12.91 11.38 7.95
C LEU A 74 -12.63 11.25 6.44
N TYR A 75 -13.64 10.83 5.67
CA TYR A 75 -13.54 10.75 4.22
C TYR A 75 -13.30 12.12 3.58
N SER A 76 -13.95 13.17 4.10
CA SER A 76 -13.79 14.53 3.60
C SER A 76 -12.34 15.05 3.71
N LEU A 77 -11.54 14.57 4.66
CA LEU A 77 -10.12 14.91 4.77
C LEU A 77 -9.32 14.51 3.52
N LEU A 78 -9.68 13.38 2.90
CA LEU A 78 -9.03 12.87 1.69
C LEU A 78 -9.69 13.38 0.41
N GLU A 79 -10.99 13.65 0.46
CA GLU A 79 -11.75 14.17 -0.69
C GLU A 79 -11.44 15.64 -1.00
N ASN A 80 -11.21 16.45 0.04
CA ASN A 80 -10.85 17.87 -0.06
C ASN A 80 -9.52 18.14 0.65
N PRO A 81 -8.42 17.54 0.21
CA PRO A 81 -7.16 17.60 0.93
C PRO A 81 -6.58 19.00 1.00
N GLU A 82 -6.92 19.90 0.06
CA GLU A 82 -6.52 21.28 0.02
C GLU A 82 -7.14 22.14 1.14
N ALA A 83 -8.19 21.66 1.80
CA ALA A 83 -8.81 22.33 2.93
C ALA A 83 -8.09 22.06 4.26
N ASN A 84 -7.07 21.21 4.26
CA ASN A 84 -6.34 20.78 5.43
C ASN A 84 -4.86 21.14 5.32
N ASP A 85 -4.21 21.36 6.48
CA ASP A 85 -2.78 21.53 6.55
C ASP A 85 -2.09 20.18 6.71
N TRP A 86 -1.18 19.88 5.80
CA TRP A 86 -0.45 18.62 5.76
C TRP A 86 1.00 18.83 6.16
N TYR A 87 1.51 17.99 7.04
CA TYR A 87 2.89 18.07 7.51
C TYR A 87 3.58 16.72 7.43
N ARG A 88 4.86 16.78 7.09
CA ARG A 88 5.77 15.64 7.23
C ARG A 88 6.95 16.10 8.07
N LYS A 89 7.14 15.46 9.23
CA LYS A 89 8.04 15.99 10.26
C LYS A 89 7.61 17.43 10.60
N THR A 90 8.53 18.42 10.46
CA THR A 90 8.25 19.85 10.70
C THR A 90 7.89 20.63 9.44
N VAL A 91 7.86 19.97 8.28
CA VAL A 91 7.67 20.65 6.99
C VAL A 91 6.20 20.65 6.59
N ASN A 92 5.64 21.84 6.36
CA ASN A 92 4.33 21.97 5.74
C ASN A 92 4.40 21.54 4.27
N LEU A 93 3.46 20.72 3.85
CA LEU A 93 3.36 20.19 2.49
C LEU A 93 2.27 20.93 1.73
N GLU A 94 2.59 21.50 0.58
CA GLU A 94 1.62 22.17 -0.27
C GLU A 94 0.73 21.11 -0.98
N VAL A 95 -0.49 20.96 -0.49
CA VAL A 95 -1.49 20.06 -1.09
C VAL A 95 -2.55 20.90 -1.80
N LYS A 96 -2.60 20.82 -3.13
CA LYS A 96 -3.52 21.63 -3.96
C LYS A 96 -4.77 20.85 -4.39
N ASN A 97 -4.71 19.55 -4.38
CA ASN A 97 -5.77 18.64 -4.81
C ASN A 97 -5.39 17.18 -4.48
N LYS A 98 -6.30 16.24 -4.76
CA LYS A 98 -6.05 14.79 -4.59
C LYS A 98 -4.81 14.29 -5.32
N GLY A 99 -4.55 14.79 -6.53
CA GLY A 99 -3.38 14.37 -7.31
C GLY A 99 -2.07 14.75 -6.64
N SER A 100 -1.98 15.95 -6.08
CA SER A 100 -0.79 16.38 -5.31
C SER A 100 -0.61 15.56 -4.04
N LEU A 101 -1.70 15.22 -3.34
CA LEU A 101 -1.65 14.34 -2.17
C LEU A 101 -1.19 12.93 -2.52
N GLN A 102 -1.69 12.35 -3.63
CA GLN A 102 -1.23 11.05 -4.12
C GLN A 102 0.26 11.03 -4.47
N ASN A 103 0.76 12.13 -5.06
CA ASN A 103 2.18 12.28 -5.34
C ASN A 103 3.03 12.32 -4.06
N ILE A 104 2.54 13.02 -3.03
CA ILE A 104 3.18 13.04 -1.70
C ILE A 104 3.22 11.63 -1.11
N PHE A 105 2.10 10.91 -1.06
CA PHE A 105 2.06 9.53 -0.59
C PHE A 105 3.02 8.63 -1.37
N SER A 106 3.02 8.74 -2.70
CA SER A 106 3.93 7.97 -3.55
C SER A 106 5.39 8.27 -3.26
N SER A 107 5.74 9.54 -3.00
CA SER A 107 7.09 9.95 -2.65
C SER A 107 7.51 9.39 -1.29
N VAL A 108 6.63 9.49 -0.28
CA VAL A 108 6.88 8.94 1.06
C VAL A 108 7.07 7.43 1.00
N LEU A 109 6.18 6.73 0.30
CA LEU A 109 6.27 5.26 0.15
C LEU A 109 7.56 4.83 -0.57
N LYS A 110 7.99 5.55 -1.60
CA LYS A 110 9.27 5.27 -2.29
C LYS A 110 10.49 5.45 -1.38
N GLU A 111 10.47 6.46 -0.53
CA GLU A 111 11.56 6.69 0.42
C GLU A 111 11.62 5.60 1.47
N VAL A 112 10.47 5.27 2.04
CA VAL A 112 10.35 4.30 3.13
C VAL A 112 10.63 2.87 2.64
N PHE A 113 10.05 2.51 1.51
CA PHE A 113 10.22 1.21 0.88
C PHE A 113 11.29 1.25 -0.23
N SER A 114 12.37 1.99 0.01
CA SER A 114 13.45 2.19 -0.96
C SER A 114 14.08 0.88 -1.48
N SER A 115 14.01 -0.19 -0.70
CA SER A 115 14.52 -1.52 -1.09
C SER A 115 13.44 -2.42 -1.73
N SER A 116 12.21 -1.94 -1.89
CA SER A 116 11.13 -2.74 -2.48
C SER A 116 11.14 -2.63 -4.00
N PRO A 117 10.93 -3.74 -4.74
CA PRO A 117 10.84 -3.71 -6.19
C PRO A 117 9.58 -2.99 -6.65
N ILE A 118 9.68 -2.30 -7.78
CA ILE A 118 8.54 -1.63 -8.42
C ILE A 118 7.93 -2.58 -9.45
N ILE A 119 6.75 -3.10 -9.15
CA ILE A 119 6.01 -4.01 -10.02
C ILE A 119 4.86 -3.27 -10.69
N LYS A 120 4.95 -3.06 -12.01
CA LYS A 120 3.92 -2.39 -12.81
C LYS A 120 3.00 -3.41 -13.49
N ASN A 121 2.24 -4.19 -12.69
CA ASN A 121 1.30 -5.16 -13.23
C ASN A 121 0.07 -5.35 -12.33
N GLU A 122 -1.09 -4.97 -12.82
CA GLU A 122 -2.37 -5.04 -12.11
C GLU A 122 -2.77 -6.46 -11.66
N LEU A 123 -2.35 -7.51 -12.39
CA LEU A 123 -2.66 -8.89 -12.02
C LEU A 123 -1.90 -9.35 -10.77
N ILE A 124 -0.78 -8.69 -10.47
CA ILE A 124 0.09 -9.00 -9.32
C ILE A 124 -0.22 -8.09 -8.14
N ASN A 125 -0.49 -6.80 -8.41
CA ASN A 125 -0.60 -5.75 -7.38
C ASN A 125 -1.93 -5.77 -6.60
N ARG A 126 -2.79 -6.74 -6.80
CA ARG A 126 -4.06 -6.85 -6.08
C ARG A 126 -3.89 -7.62 -4.77
N ASN A 127 -4.45 -7.11 -3.68
CA ASN A 127 -4.46 -7.79 -2.37
C ASN A 127 -5.14 -9.17 -2.46
N THR A 128 -6.19 -9.29 -3.27
CA THR A 128 -6.86 -10.57 -3.53
C THR A 128 -6.74 -10.89 -5.02
N PRO A 129 -5.86 -11.83 -5.41
CA PRO A 129 -5.68 -12.22 -6.79
C PRO A 129 -6.96 -12.88 -7.34
N SER A 130 -7.35 -12.53 -8.57
CA SER A 130 -8.43 -13.19 -9.26
C SER A 130 -8.07 -14.63 -9.63
N SER A 131 -9.07 -15.47 -9.92
CA SER A 131 -8.84 -16.85 -10.42
C SER A 131 -7.98 -16.85 -11.69
N GLN A 132 -8.16 -15.85 -12.57
CA GLN A 132 -7.35 -15.67 -13.77
C GLN A 132 -5.88 -15.35 -13.42
N ALA A 133 -5.63 -14.50 -12.44
CA ALA A 133 -4.27 -14.16 -12.00
C ALA A 133 -3.57 -15.37 -11.38
N ASN A 134 -4.29 -16.16 -10.57
CA ASN A 134 -3.75 -17.39 -9.98
C ASN A 134 -3.42 -18.45 -11.06
N ALA A 135 -4.31 -18.63 -12.04
CA ALA A 135 -4.06 -19.55 -13.16
C ALA A 135 -2.86 -19.08 -14.00
N ALA A 136 -2.76 -17.78 -14.29
CA ALA A 136 -1.63 -17.20 -15.02
C ALA A 136 -0.30 -17.39 -14.27
N ARG A 137 -0.29 -17.20 -12.95
CA ARG A 137 0.89 -17.45 -12.11
C ARG A 137 1.35 -18.91 -12.22
N SER A 138 0.43 -19.87 -12.09
CA SER A 138 0.75 -21.29 -12.19
C SER A 138 1.31 -21.67 -13.57
N LYS A 139 0.73 -21.13 -14.64
CA LYS A 139 1.23 -21.34 -16.00
C LYS A 139 2.60 -20.71 -16.23
N LEU A 140 2.84 -19.53 -15.66
CA LEU A 140 4.14 -18.89 -15.74
C LEU A 140 5.23 -19.74 -15.03
N PHE A 141 4.96 -20.25 -13.84
CA PHE A 141 5.89 -21.15 -13.16
C PHE A 141 6.18 -22.42 -13.97
N ALA A 142 5.14 -23.03 -14.57
CA ALA A 142 5.34 -24.19 -15.43
C ALA A 142 6.21 -23.85 -16.66
N ALA A 143 6.03 -22.68 -17.28
CA ALA A 143 6.84 -22.24 -18.40
C ALA A 143 8.29 -21.95 -17.98
N LEU A 144 8.52 -21.33 -16.82
CA LEU A 144 9.87 -21.10 -16.27
C LEU A 144 10.63 -22.41 -16.05
N LEU A 145 9.96 -23.46 -15.56
CA LEU A 145 10.60 -24.75 -15.32
C LEU A 145 10.90 -25.53 -16.60
N LYS A 146 10.12 -25.29 -17.66
CA LYS A 146 10.22 -26.09 -18.89
C LYS A 146 10.94 -25.41 -20.01
N ASP A 147 10.76 -24.14 -20.19
CA ASP A 147 11.12 -23.38 -21.39
C ASP A 147 11.97 -22.15 -21.06
N LEU A 148 12.78 -22.20 -19.99
CA LEU A 148 13.63 -21.10 -19.52
C LEU A 148 14.61 -20.63 -20.59
N ASP A 149 15.07 -21.53 -21.44
CA ASP A 149 16.03 -21.28 -22.53
C ASP A 149 15.41 -20.62 -23.78
N LYS A 150 14.08 -20.38 -23.76
CA LYS A 150 13.35 -19.83 -24.91
C LYS A 150 12.98 -18.36 -24.71
N GLU A 151 12.98 -17.62 -25.80
CA GLU A 151 12.41 -16.28 -25.82
C GLU A 151 10.93 -16.30 -25.35
N ASP A 152 10.59 -15.31 -24.50
CA ASP A 152 9.26 -15.20 -23.89
C ASP A 152 8.78 -16.52 -23.23
N LEU A 153 9.72 -17.37 -22.76
CA LEU A 153 9.43 -18.72 -22.21
C LEU A 153 8.59 -19.59 -23.15
N GLY A 154 8.72 -19.40 -24.47
CA GLY A 154 7.90 -20.10 -25.46
C GLY A 154 6.41 -19.76 -25.41
N ILE A 155 5.99 -18.73 -24.68
CA ILE A 155 4.56 -18.38 -24.55
C ILE A 155 4.10 -17.62 -25.81
N ASN A 156 3.21 -18.27 -26.56
CA ASN A 156 2.63 -17.68 -27.76
C ASN A 156 1.46 -16.73 -27.45
N LYS A 157 1.15 -15.82 -28.37
CA LYS A 157 0.09 -14.82 -28.26
C LYS A 157 0.30 -13.89 -27.05
N PHE A 158 -0.77 -13.38 -26.46
CA PHE A 158 -0.75 -12.43 -25.34
C PHE A 158 -1.66 -12.88 -24.18
N PRO A 159 -1.48 -14.09 -23.64
CA PRO A 159 -2.25 -14.51 -22.48
C PRO A 159 -1.76 -13.78 -21.20
N ALA A 160 -2.52 -13.93 -20.11
CA ALA A 160 -2.25 -13.22 -18.85
C ALA A 160 -0.87 -13.55 -18.26
N GLU A 161 -0.43 -14.81 -18.37
CA GLU A 161 0.91 -15.26 -17.95
C GLU A 161 2.04 -14.55 -18.72
N LYS A 162 1.84 -14.23 -19.99
CA LYS A 162 2.81 -13.47 -20.77
C LYS A 162 2.88 -12.01 -20.35
N SER A 163 1.76 -11.41 -19.94
CA SER A 163 1.75 -10.06 -19.36
C SER A 163 2.55 -10.01 -18.06
N ILE A 164 2.35 -10.99 -17.17
CA ILE A 164 3.12 -11.11 -15.92
C ILE A 164 4.61 -11.30 -16.23
N TYR A 165 4.94 -12.24 -17.12
CA TYR A 165 6.32 -12.47 -17.54
C TYR A 165 7.02 -11.20 -18.03
N ARG A 166 6.37 -10.47 -18.94
CA ARG A 166 6.96 -9.27 -19.54
C ARG A 166 7.22 -8.16 -18.52
N SER A 167 6.30 -7.93 -17.61
CA SER A 167 6.45 -6.89 -16.59
C SER A 167 7.39 -7.27 -15.45
N LEU A 168 7.44 -8.55 -15.08
CA LEU A 168 8.18 -9.01 -13.90
C LEU A 168 9.58 -9.53 -14.24
N LEU A 169 9.76 -10.19 -15.38
CA LEU A 169 11.02 -10.85 -15.72
C LEU A 169 11.73 -10.18 -16.90
N LYS A 170 11.02 -9.90 -17.99
CA LYS A 170 11.67 -9.34 -19.19
C LYS A 170 12.02 -7.86 -19.02
N ALA A 171 11.06 -7.03 -18.58
CA ALA A 171 11.29 -5.59 -18.42
C ALA A 171 12.30 -5.27 -17.34
N THR A 172 12.37 -6.09 -16.29
CA THR A 172 13.31 -5.93 -15.17
C THR A 172 14.72 -6.45 -15.47
N GLY A 173 14.89 -7.16 -16.59
CA GLY A 173 16.16 -7.80 -16.95
C GLY A 173 16.46 -9.08 -16.18
N LEU A 174 15.49 -9.63 -15.44
CA LEU A 174 15.67 -10.90 -14.72
C LEU A 174 15.71 -12.13 -15.64
N HIS A 175 15.08 -12.03 -16.82
CA HIS A 175 15.23 -13.03 -17.89
C HIS A 175 15.77 -12.34 -19.14
N LEU A 176 16.96 -12.70 -19.54
CA LEU A 176 17.72 -12.03 -20.60
C LEU A 176 18.33 -13.03 -21.57
N GLN A 177 18.72 -12.52 -22.72
CA GLN A 177 19.51 -13.27 -23.70
C GLN A 177 20.98 -13.03 -23.44
N SER A 178 21.75 -14.10 -23.22
CA SER A 178 23.19 -14.05 -23.07
C SER A 178 23.91 -13.80 -24.40
N LYS A 179 25.19 -13.50 -24.36
CA LYS A 179 25.99 -13.17 -25.54
C LYS A 179 26.09 -14.30 -26.58
N ASP A 180 25.89 -15.54 -26.17
CA ASP A 180 25.84 -16.73 -27.02
C ASP A 180 24.44 -16.99 -27.60
N GLY A 181 23.49 -16.09 -27.37
CA GLY A 181 22.13 -16.13 -27.91
C GLY A 181 21.14 -16.99 -27.11
N LYS A 182 21.55 -17.58 -26.00
CA LYS A 182 20.68 -18.38 -25.13
C LYS A 182 19.94 -17.52 -24.13
N TRP A 183 18.70 -17.85 -23.85
CA TRP A 183 17.92 -17.22 -22.80
C TRP A 183 18.23 -17.87 -21.44
N LYS A 184 18.33 -17.05 -20.40
CA LYS A 184 18.64 -17.48 -19.02
C LYS A 184 18.10 -16.47 -18.00
N LEU A 185 18.02 -16.89 -16.73
CA LEU A 185 17.89 -15.95 -15.63
C LEU A 185 19.19 -15.17 -15.44
N ALA A 186 19.06 -13.89 -15.11
CA ALA A 186 20.19 -13.02 -14.85
C ALA A 186 20.95 -13.45 -13.59
N GLU A 187 22.25 -13.43 -13.64
CA GLU A 187 23.08 -13.45 -12.45
C GLU A 187 23.08 -12.08 -11.76
N LEU A 188 23.39 -12.02 -10.47
CA LEU A 188 23.41 -10.77 -9.73
C LEU A 188 24.29 -9.70 -10.38
N SER A 189 25.43 -10.10 -10.95
CA SER A 189 26.38 -9.23 -11.67
C SER A 189 25.82 -8.63 -12.97
N GLU A 190 24.75 -9.21 -13.52
CA GLU A 190 24.12 -8.75 -14.76
C GLU A 190 22.97 -7.78 -14.50
N ILE A 191 22.52 -7.63 -13.24
CA ILE A 191 21.44 -6.73 -12.84
C ILE A 191 22.04 -5.40 -12.41
N LYS A 192 21.59 -4.31 -13.03
CA LYS A 192 22.04 -2.96 -12.66
C LYS A 192 21.47 -2.58 -11.28
N GLU A 193 22.33 -2.04 -10.41
CA GLU A 193 21.94 -1.60 -9.05
C GLU A 193 20.91 -0.47 -9.08
N ASP A 194 20.98 0.42 -10.07
CA ASP A 194 20.17 1.63 -10.23
C ASP A 194 19.06 1.47 -11.29
N ASN A 195 18.58 0.24 -11.54
CA ASN A 195 17.50 0.06 -12.50
C ASN A 195 16.16 0.65 -11.99
N GLU A 196 15.32 1.13 -12.91
CA GLU A 196 14.05 1.79 -12.61
C GLU A 196 13.04 0.91 -11.85
N PHE A 197 13.24 -0.40 -11.82
CA PHE A 197 12.35 -1.37 -11.16
C PHE A 197 12.83 -1.77 -9.76
N ASN A 198 14.03 -1.33 -9.36
CA ASN A 198 14.61 -1.59 -8.04
C ASN A 198 14.64 -3.09 -7.64
N PHE A 199 14.96 -3.98 -8.58
CA PHE A 199 15.01 -5.43 -8.32
C PHE A 199 16.34 -5.90 -7.70
N TYR A 200 17.43 -5.13 -7.83
CA TYR A 200 18.74 -5.52 -7.32
C TYR A 200 18.74 -5.88 -5.81
N PRO A 201 18.12 -5.09 -4.90
CA PRO A 201 18.13 -5.41 -3.47
C PRO A 201 17.46 -6.75 -3.15
N VAL A 202 16.37 -7.07 -3.86
CA VAL A 202 15.66 -8.34 -3.67
C VAL A 202 16.46 -9.49 -4.24
N TRP A 203 17.02 -9.32 -5.45
CA TRP A 203 17.81 -10.37 -6.10
C TRP A 203 19.06 -10.69 -5.29
N LYS A 204 19.73 -9.67 -4.76
CA LYS A 204 20.87 -9.83 -3.85
C LYS A 204 20.50 -10.65 -2.60
N ARG A 205 19.35 -10.37 -1.97
CA ARG A 205 18.91 -11.15 -0.81
C ARG A 205 18.61 -12.60 -1.15
N ILE A 206 18.08 -12.88 -2.33
CA ILE A 206 17.85 -14.25 -2.81
C ILE A 206 19.18 -14.96 -3.03
N ASP A 207 20.14 -14.30 -3.69
CA ASP A 207 21.49 -14.84 -3.94
C ASP A 207 22.23 -15.13 -2.63
N ASP A 208 22.20 -14.18 -1.68
CA ASP A 208 22.80 -14.35 -0.34
C ASP A 208 22.16 -15.52 0.42
N PHE A 209 20.83 -15.67 0.33
CA PHE A 209 20.11 -16.78 0.95
C PHE A 209 20.52 -18.13 0.35
N ILE A 210 20.57 -18.25 -0.97
CA ILE A 210 20.97 -19.48 -1.66
C ILE A 210 22.41 -19.86 -1.24
N LYS A 211 23.33 -18.92 -1.28
CA LYS A 211 24.74 -19.16 -0.86
C LYS A 211 24.88 -19.55 0.60
N SER A 212 24.00 -19.06 1.47
CA SER A 212 24.01 -19.43 2.89
C SER A 212 23.51 -20.85 3.17
N THR A 213 22.77 -21.45 2.24
CA THR A 213 22.22 -22.82 2.38
C THR A 213 23.09 -23.88 1.74
N GLU A 214 24.13 -23.50 0.99
CA GLU A 214 25.09 -24.42 0.37
C GLU A 214 26.28 -24.75 1.30
N ASN A 215 26.37 -24.15 2.48
CA ASN A 215 27.33 -24.43 3.53
C ASN A 215 26.70 -25.21 4.69
#